data_f109259880e6d239ded5ec3e3174e7a6
#
_entry.id   f109259880e6d239ded5ec3e3174e7a6
#
_cell.length_a   1.000
_cell.length_b   1.000
_cell.length_c   1.000
_cell.angle_alpha   90.00
_cell.angle_beta   90.00
_cell.angle_gamma   90.00
#
_symmetry.space_group_name_H-M   'P 1'
#
loop_
_entity.id
_entity.type
_entity.pdbx_description
1 polymer ?
#
loop_
_entity_poly.entity_id
_entity_poly.type
_entity_poly.pdbx_seq_one_letter_code
_entity_poly.pdbx_strand_id
1 'polypeptide(L)'
;MTYFVYILECKDKTLYTGWTNDLEKRIFTHNNSKTGAKYTKARRPVTLKYSEKFRTKSKAMKREYAIKALTRKEKLKLIKL
;
A
#
# COMPACT_ATOMS: atom_id res chain seq x y z
N MET A 1 -9.55 -9.14 -14.30
CA MET A 1 -9.45 -8.13 -13.23
C MET A 1 -7.99 -7.99 -12.82
N THR A 2 -7.56 -6.78 -12.48
CA THR A 2 -6.19 -6.52 -12.07
C THR A 2 -6.16 -6.26 -10.56
N TYR A 3 -5.15 -6.80 -9.91
CA TYR A 3 -4.93 -6.60 -8.48
C TYR A 3 -3.60 -5.88 -8.28
N PHE A 4 -3.53 -5.04 -7.28
CA PHE A 4 -2.35 -4.21 -7.01
C PHE A 4 -1.87 -4.46 -5.59
N VAL A 5 -0.55 -4.55 -5.43
CA VAL A 5 0.09 -4.38 -4.13
C VAL A 5 0.72 -3.00 -4.15
N TYR A 6 0.58 -2.25 -3.06
CA TYR A 6 1.03 -0.86 -3.02
C TYR A 6 1.71 -0.54 -1.69
N ILE A 7 2.57 0.47 -1.74
CA ILE A 7 3.18 1.06 -0.55
C ILE A 7 2.80 2.53 -0.52
N LEU A 8 2.21 2.96 0.60
CA LEU A 8 1.88 4.35 0.85
C LEU A 8 2.86 4.93 1.87
N GLU A 9 3.25 6.18 1.66
CA GLU A 9 3.97 6.95 2.67
C GLU A 9 2.97 7.81 3.41
N CYS A 10 2.94 7.72 4.73
CA CYS A 10 2.05 8.49 5.58
C CYS A 10 2.67 9.84 5.92
N LYS A 11 1.87 10.75 6.50
CA LYS A 11 2.32 12.08 6.90
C LYS A 11 3.54 12.02 7.82
N ASP A 12 3.60 11.03 8.71
CA ASP A 12 4.69 10.85 9.66
C ASP A 12 5.87 10.07 9.08
N LYS A 13 5.90 9.88 7.74
CA LYS A 13 6.95 9.17 7.00
C LYS A 13 6.97 7.66 7.21
N THR A 14 6.03 7.09 7.94
CA THR A 14 5.88 5.64 8.02
C THR A 14 5.33 5.09 6.72
N LEU A 15 5.57 3.80 6.47
CA LEU A 15 5.14 3.13 5.25
C LEU A 15 4.03 2.12 5.56
N TYR A 16 3.01 2.12 4.72
CA TYR A 16 1.90 1.17 4.81
C TYR A 16 1.82 0.34 3.54
N THR A 17 1.74 -0.98 3.66
CA THR A 17 1.61 -1.90 2.53
C THR A 17 0.23 -2.54 2.53
N GLY A 18 -0.42 -2.57 1.36
CA GLY A 18 -1.73 -3.18 1.20
C GLY A 18 -1.91 -3.75 -0.20
N TRP A 19 -3.08 -4.32 -0.46
CA TRP A 19 -3.47 -4.74 -1.80
C TRP A 19 -4.91 -4.29 -2.09
N THR A 20 -5.22 -4.14 -3.38
CA THR A 20 -6.57 -3.72 -3.80
C THR A 20 -6.80 -4.11 -5.25
N ASN A 21 -8.07 -4.14 -5.66
CA ASN A 21 -8.43 -4.27 -7.08
C ASN A 21 -8.77 -2.92 -7.72
N ASP A 22 -8.69 -1.83 -6.95
CA ASP A 22 -8.94 -0.47 -7.45
C ASP A 22 -8.04 0.50 -6.68
N LEU A 23 -6.88 0.78 -7.26
CA LEU A 23 -5.83 1.55 -6.58
C LEU A 23 -6.26 2.98 -6.26
N GLU A 24 -6.86 3.69 -7.23
CA GLU A 24 -7.29 5.08 -7.03
C GLU A 24 -8.35 5.18 -5.93
N LYS A 25 -9.35 4.32 -5.98
CA LYS A 25 -10.42 4.29 -4.98
C LYS A 25 -9.86 3.98 -3.59
N ARG A 26 -8.91 3.04 -3.51
CA ARG A 26 -8.33 2.66 -2.23
C ARG A 26 -7.51 3.79 -1.61
N ILE A 27 -6.72 4.49 -2.42
CA ILE A 27 -5.96 5.66 -1.95
C ILE A 27 -6.90 6.75 -1.46
N PHE A 28 -7.96 7.03 -2.22
CA PHE A 28 -8.98 7.99 -1.80
C PHE A 28 -9.59 7.57 -0.45
N THR A 29 -9.92 6.29 -0.29
CA THR A 29 -10.48 5.76 0.96
C THR A 29 -9.53 5.95 2.13
N HIS A 30 -8.23 5.67 1.95
CA HIS A 30 -7.22 5.87 2.98
C HIS A 30 -7.16 7.33 3.43
N ASN A 31 -7.34 8.27 2.50
CA ASN A 31 -7.24 9.70 2.81
C ASN A 31 -8.53 10.34 3.33
N ASN A 32 -9.70 9.79 2.97
CA ASN A 32 -10.96 10.51 3.17
C ASN A 32 -12.04 9.71 3.89
N SER A 33 -11.99 8.38 3.88
CA SER A 33 -13.06 7.56 4.38
C SER A 33 -12.85 7.10 5.82
N LYS A 34 -13.95 6.94 6.54
CA LYS A 34 -13.93 6.31 7.87
C LYS A 34 -13.62 4.82 7.78
N THR A 35 -13.79 4.21 6.60
CA THR A 35 -13.53 2.78 6.38
C THR A 35 -12.11 2.48 5.90
N GLY A 36 -11.25 3.50 5.78
CA GLY A 36 -9.84 3.30 5.47
C GLY A 36 -9.14 2.54 6.59
N ALA A 37 -7.95 1.99 6.30
CA ALA A 37 -7.19 1.24 7.27
C ALA A 37 -6.94 2.05 8.53
N LYS A 38 -7.13 1.44 9.69
CA LYS A 38 -6.96 2.11 10.97
C LYS A 38 -5.58 2.74 11.11
N TYR A 39 -4.55 2.06 10.62
CA TYR A 39 -3.17 2.54 10.65
C TYR A 39 -3.04 3.90 9.95
N THR A 40 -3.59 4.02 8.74
CA THR A 40 -3.43 5.23 7.92
C THR A 40 -4.35 6.36 8.36
N LYS A 41 -5.47 6.04 9.01
CA LYS A 41 -6.47 7.01 9.40
C LYS A 41 -5.91 8.15 10.25
N ALA A 42 -5.03 7.83 11.20
CA ALA A 42 -4.40 8.83 12.07
C ALA A 42 -3.15 9.45 11.46
N ARG A 43 -2.72 9.00 10.26
CA ARG A 43 -1.46 9.40 9.62
C ARG A 43 -1.67 10.01 8.24
N ARG A 44 -2.87 10.55 8.00
CA ARG A 44 -3.21 11.23 6.75
C ARG A 44 -2.47 12.57 6.63
N PRO A 45 -2.17 13.06 5.42
CA PRO A 45 -2.45 12.39 4.15
C PRO A 45 -1.44 11.29 3.84
N VAL A 46 -1.87 10.33 3.01
CA VAL A 46 -0.99 9.27 2.52
C VAL A 46 -0.72 9.49 1.03
N THR A 47 0.47 9.12 0.59
CA THR A 47 0.91 9.27 -0.80
C THR A 47 1.36 7.93 -1.34
N LEU A 48 0.93 7.60 -2.57
CA LEU A 48 1.38 6.38 -3.24
C LEU A 48 2.85 6.51 -3.62
N LYS A 49 3.67 5.56 -3.17
CA LYS A 49 5.10 5.53 -3.48
C LYS A 49 5.49 4.38 -4.37
N TYR A 50 4.73 3.29 -4.38
CA TYR A 50 5.09 2.09 -5.13
C TYR A 50 3.85 1.24 -5.37
N SER A 51 3.80 0.58 -6.54
CA SER A 51 2.75 -0.41 -6.80
C SER A 51 3.24 -1.48 -7.75
N GLU A 52 2.67 -2.68 -7.64
CA GLU A 52 2.88 -3.80 -8.54
C GLU A 52 1.52 -4.35 -8.97
N LYS A 53 1.45 -4.85 -10.20
CA LYS A 53 0.21 -5.41 -10.76
C LYS A 53 0.28 -6.94 -10.77
N PHE A 54 -0.85 -7.58 -10.48
CA PHE A 54 -1.01 -9.02 -10.51
C PHE A 54 -2.32 -9.39 -11.17
N ARG A 55 -2.35 -10.56 -11.80
CA ARG A 55 -3.58 -11.06 -12.46
C ARG A 55 -4.52 -11.76 -11.49
N THR A 56 -4.02 -12.26 -10.37
CA THR A 56 -4.83 -12.98 -9.40
C THR A 56 -4.70 -12.36 -8.02
N LYS A 57 -5.79 -12.45 -7.26
CA LYS A 57 -5.84 -12.01 -5.87
C LYS A 57 -4.81 -12.76 -5.02
N SER A 58 -4.68 -14.07 -5.25
CA SER A 58 -3.74 -14.91 -4.50
C SER A 58 -2.30 -14.42 -4.63
N LYS A 59 -1.88 -14.09 -5.86
CA LYS A 59 -0.52 -13.58 -6.10
C LYS A 59 -0.30 -12.23 -5.43
N ALA A 60 -1.29 -11.35 -5.51
CA ALA A 60 -1.22 -10.04 -4.85
C ALA A 60 -1.08 -10.19 -3.34
N MET A 61 -1.89 -11.06 -2.73
CA MET A 61 -1.85 -11.29 -1.29
C MET A 61 -0.51 -11.87 -0.82
N LYS A 62 0.07 -12.80 -1.60
CA LYS A 62 1.38 -13.36 -1.30
C LYS A 62 2.47 -12.29 -1.35
N ARG A 63 2.41 -11.41 -2.35
CA ARG A 63 3.38 -10.33 -2.49
C ARG A 63 3.22 -9.30 -1.38
N GLU A 64 2.00 -8.95 -1.01
CA GLU A 64 1.74 -8.06 0.11
C GLU A 64 2.38 -8.60 1.39
N TYR A 65 2.18 -9.87 1.67
CA TYR A 65 2.77 -10.52 2.84
C TYR A 65 4.29 -10.44 2.81
N ALA A 66 4.89 -10.74 1.65
CA ALA A 66 6.34 -10.68 1.50
C ALA A 66 6.88 -9.27 1.74
N ILE A 67 6.22 -8.25 1.20
CA ILE A 67 6.64 -6.86 1.36
C ILE A 67 6.47 -6.41 2.82
N LYS A 68 5.39 -6.82 3.48
CA LYS A 68 5.18 -6.49 4.90
C LYS A 68 6.28 -7.04 5.80
N ALA A 69 6.91 -8.15 5.40
CA ALA A 69 8.00 -8.76 6.16
C ALA A 69 9.34 -8.04 5.95
N LEU A 70 9.44 -7.15 4.97
CA LEU A 70 10.65 -6.38 4.72
C LEU A 70 10.87 -5.33 5.79
N THR A 71 12.14 -5.01 6.06
CA THR A 71 12.49 -3.87 6.91
C THR A 71 12.14 -2.57 6.19
N ARG A 72 12.08 -1.46 6.94
CA ARG A 72 11.88 -0.14 6.35
C ARG A 72 12.94 0.15 5.28
N LYS A 73 14.20 -0.16 5.55
CA LYS A 73 15.30 0.04 4.61
C LYS A 73 15.08 -0.71 3.31
N GLU A 74 14.63 -1.96 3.39
CA GLU A 74 14.34 -2.78 2.22
C GLU A 74 13.16 -2.24 1.42
N LYS A 75 12.11 -1.77 2.09
CA LYS A 75 10.97 -1.13 1.43
C LYS A 75 11.39 0.14 0.70
N LEU A 76 12.26 0.94 1.29
CA LEU A 76 12.76 2.16 0.65
C LEU A 76 13.59 1.84 -0.59
N LYS A 77 14.35 0.76 -0.60
CA LYS A 77 15.07 0.32 -1.80
C LYS A 77 14.09 -0.07 -2.91
N LEU A 78 13.01 -0.76 -2.56
CA LEU A 78 11.99 -1.16 -3.51
C LEU A 78 11.32 0.06 -4.15
N ILE A 79 11.00 1.07 -3.35
CA ILE A 79 10.40 2.32 -3.82
C ILE A 79 11.30 3.06 -4.80
N LYS A 80 12.63 2.99 -4.63
CA LYS A 80 13.59 3.68 -5.48
C LYS A 80 13.84 3.00 -6.82
N LEU A 81 13.41 1.77 -6.99
CA LEU A 81 13.52 1.08 -8.26
C LEU A 81 12.54 1.68 -9.28
#